data_396ba24e580169d5dbcbbe701b15db67
#
_entry.id   396ba24e580169d5dbcbbe701b15db67
#
_cell.length_a   1.000
_cell.length_b   1.000
_cell.length_c   1.000
_cell.angle_alpha   90.00
_cell.angle_beta   90.00
_cell.angle_gamma   90.00
#
_symmetry.space_group_name_H-M   'P 1'
#
loop_
_entity.id
_entity.type
_entity.pdbx_description
1 polymer ?
#
loop_
_entity_poly.entity_id
_entity_poly.type
_entity_poly.pdbx_seq_one_letter_code
_entity_poly.pdbx_strand_id
1 'polypeptide(L)'
;MKTRTVLSAVSRIALAAATAAAALPAVAATGDDLVQPKTLIVDKTLSKQQAEQQIRAARLYDTFWSTGDEAQAREALAADFTDRTLPAGRPQGIAGPLAASQGFHRAVPDVHADVEQMIVAGDRVVTHLHFTGHFTGTFNGVQGKGQVVDFIATDIYRIRDGKITDNWHLEDNLTFLQQLGVVAR
;
A
#
# COMPACT_ATOMS: atom_id res chain seq x y z
N MET A 1 28.42 79.64 9.45
CA MET A 1 28.88 78.58 8.55
C MET A 1 28.07 77.33 8.86
N LYS A 2 27.17 76.89 7.96
CA LYS A 2 26.30 75.72 8.13
C LYS A 2 26.76 74.62 7.17
N THR A 3 27.32 73.55 7.69
CA THR A 3 27.75 72.38 6.94
C THR A 3 26.60 71.45 6.79
N ARG A 4 26.20 71.18 5.55
CA ARG A 4 25.13 70.13 5.18
C ARG A 4 25.82 68.83 4.96
N THR A 5 25.46 67.86 5.78
CA THR A 5 25.80 66.42 5.58
C THR A 5 24.79 65.81 4.67
N VAL A 6 25.22 65.21 3.54
CA VAL A 6 24.40 64.45 2.57
C VAL A 6 24.47 63.01 2.97
N LEU A 7 23.35 62.44 3.41
CA LEU A 7 23.23 61.01 3.58
C LEU A 7 22.87 60.32 2.21
N SER A 8 23.77 59.46 1.77
CA SER A 8 23.58 58.59 0.61
C SER A 8 22.82 57.30 1.02
N ALA A 9 21.61 57.15 0.52
CA ALA A 9 20.80 55.92 0.71
C ALA A 9 21.21 54.86 -0.33
N VAL A 10 21.83 53.76 0.09
CA VAL A 10 22.13 52.61 -0.73
C VAL A 10 20.95 51.66 -0.66
N SER A 11 20.18 51.60 -1.74
CA SER A 11 19.05 50.67 -1.92
C SER A 11 19.62 49.26 -2.24
N ARG A 12 19.46 48.32 -1.32
CA ARG A 12 19.77 46.87 -1.58
C ARG A 12 18.55 46.21 -2.17
N ILE A 13 18.60 45.91 -3.46
CA ILE A 13 17.61 45.06 -4.13
C ILE A 13 17.95 43.62 -3.79
N ALA A 14 17.11 42.97 -2.95
CA ALA A 14 17.18 41.54 -2.71
C ALA A 14 16.46 40.80 -3.84
N LEU A 15 17.22 40.10 -4.69
CA LEU A 15 16.71 39.23 -5.73
C LEU A 15 16.32 37.87 -5.08
N ALA A 16 15.02 37.68 -4.87
CA ALA A 16 14.51 36.39 -4.39
C ALA A 16 14.46 35.41 -5.58
N ALA A 17 15.37 34.46 -5.60
CA ALA A 17 15.32 33.33 -6.54
C ALA A 17 14.24 32.34 -6.07
N ALA A 18 13.10 32.32 -6.73
CA ALA A 18 12.08 31.29 -6.55
C ALA A 18 12.54 30.01 -7.26
N THR A 19 13.00 29.02 -6.49
CA THR A 19 13.26 27.67 -7.01
C THR A 19 11.92 26.96 -7.16
N ALA A 20 11.41 26.88 -8.38
CA ALA A 20 10.28 26.01 -8.71
C ALA A 20 10.77 24.55 -8.64
N ALA A 21 10.39 23.85 -7.60
CA ALA A 21 10.53 22.40 -7.54
C ALA A 21 9.59 21.79 -8.58
N ALA A 22 10.13 21.30 -9.68
CA ALA A 22 9.37 20.50 -10.65
C ALA A 22 9.02 19.17 -9.98
N ALA A 23 7.74 18.97 -9.68
CA ALA A 23 7.22 17.67 -9.29
C ALA A 23 7.37 16.73 -10.52
N LEU A 24 8.18 15.69 -10.38
CA LEU A 24 8.25 14.62 -11.36
C LEU A 24 6.87 13.95 -11.44
N PRO A 25 6.33 13.68 -12.64
CA PRO A 25 5.10 12.92 -12.75
C PRO A 25 5.32 11.53 -12.16
N ALA A 26 4.44 11.10 -11.26
CA ALA A 26 4.41 9.73 -10.82
C ALA A 26 4.13 8.84 -12.04
N VAL A 27 5.06 7.96 -12.37
CA VAL A 27 4.85 6.95 -13.42
C VAL A 27 3.83 5.96 -12.87
N ALA A 28 2.63 5.96 -13.44
CA ALA A 28 1.62 4.95 -13.11
C ALA A 28 2.18 3.57 -13.46
N ALA A 29 2.09 2.61 -12.53
CA ALA A 29 2.50 1.23 -12.77
C ALA A 29 1.79 0.68 -14.02
N THR A 30 2.54 0.13 -14.96
CA THR A 30 1.97 -0.52 -16.13
C THR A 30 1.30 -1.83 -15.70
N GLY A 31 0.30 -2.30 -16.44
CA GLY A 31 -0.42 -3.54 -16.08
C GLY A 31 0.49 -4.77 -15.99
N ASP A 32 1.66 -4.73 -16.61
CA ASP A 32 2.64 -5.83 -16.64
C ASP A 32 3.47 -5.91 -15.35
N ASP A 33 3.60 -4.80 -14.60
CA ASP A 33 4.37 -4.74 -13.35
C ASP A 33 3.55 -5.19 -12.12
N LEU A 34 2.24 -5.42 -12.29
CA LEU A 34 1.37 -5.85 -11.20
C LEU A 34 1.40 -7.36 -11.01
N VAL A 35 1.32 -7.81 -9.75
CA VAL A 35 1.24 -9.24 -9.40
C VAL A 35 0.16 -9.93 -10.23
N GLN A 36 0.48 -11.11 -10.75
CA GLN A 36 -0.45 -11.94 -11.52
C GLN A 36 -0.98 -13.07 -10.65
N PRO A 37 -2.31 -13.29 -10.60
CA PRO A 37 -2.84 -14.44 -9.89
C PRO A 37 -2.43 -15.75 -10.60
N LYS A 38 -1.97 -16.73 -9.81
CA LYS A 38 -1.66 -18.09 -10.34
C LYS A 38 -2.91 -18.78 -10.88
N THR A 39 -4.05 -18.52 -10.24
CA THR A 39 -5.37 -19.00 -10.70
C THR A 39 -6.34 -17.82 -10.73
N LEU A 40 -6.98 -17.58 -11.87
CA LEU A 40 -8.00 -16.55 -12.06
C LEU A 40 -9.33 -17.18 -12.46
N ILE A 41 -10.37 -16.93 -11.66
CA ILE A 41 -11.75 -17.35 -11.93
C ILE A 41 -12.60 -16.10 -12.07
N VAL A 42 -13.30 -15.96 -13.20
CA VAL A 42 -14.14 -14.80 -13.49
C VAL A 42 -15.56 -15.27 -13.80
N ASP A 43 -16.53 -14.65 -13.15
CA ASP A 43 -17.95 -14.85 -13.45
C ASP A 43 -18.25 -14.44 -14.90
N LYS A 44 -18.79 -15.39 -15.67
CA LYS A 44 -19.10 -15.21 -17.09
C LYS A 44 -20.20 -14.18 -17.37
N THR A 45 -20.95 -13.77 -16.35
CA THR A 45 -21.99 -12.75 -16.46
C THR A 45 -21.45 -11.32 -16.46
N LEU A 46 -20.19 -11.13 -16.04
CA LEU A 46 -19.51 -9.83 -16.09
C LEU A 46 -19.12 -9.47 -17.53
N SER A 47 -19.28 -8.19 -17.88
CA SER A 47 -18.67 -7.69 -19.10
C SER A 47 -17.12 -7.73 -18.97
N LYS A 48 -16.42 -7.84 -20.10
CA LYS A 48 -14.95 -7.82 -20.13
C LYS A 48 -14.39 -6.59 -19.41
N GLN A 49 -14.96 -5.42 -19.68
CA GLN A 49 -14.52 -4.15 -19.07
C GLN A 49 -14.69 -4.16 -17.54
N GLN A 50 -15.84 -4.65 -17.02
CA GLN A 50 -16.05 -4.76 -15.57
C GLN A 50 -15.04 -5.70 -14.92
N ALA A 51 -14.83 -6.87 -15.51
CA ALA A 51 -13.85 -7.83 -15.00
C ALA A 51 -12.43 -7.24 -14.97
N GLU A 52 -11.99 -6.61 -16.07
CA GLU A 52 -10.66 -5.98 -16.15
C GLU A 52 -10.46 -4.89 -15.11
N GLN A 53 -11.45 -4.02 -14.90
CA GLN A 53 -11.40 -2.97 -13.88
C GLN A 53 -11.28 -3.54 -12.47
N GLN A 54 -12.05 -4.57 -12.16
CA GLN A 54 -12.02 -5.22 -10.85
C GLN A 54 -10.69 -5.95 -10.61
N ILE A 55 -10.22 -6.72 -11.59
CA ILE A 55 -8.92 -7.40 -11.54
C ILE A 55 -7.79 -6.40 -11.34
N ARG A 56 -7.79 -5.28 -12.09
CA ARG A 56 -6.77 -4.25 -11.96
C ARG A 56 -6.73 -3.65 -10.55
N ALA A 57 -7.90 -3.27 -10.00
CA ALA A 57 -7.97 -2.69 -8.66
C ALA A 57 -7.43 -3.65 -7.59
N ALA A 58 -7.79 -4.93 -7.66
CA ALA A 58 -7.28 -5.95 -6.75
C ALA A 58 -5.76 -6.14 -6.90
N ARG A 59 -5.27 -6.31 -8.14
CA ARG A 59 -3.83 -6.47 -8.41
C ARG A 59 -2.99 -5.30 -7.94
N LEU A 60 -3.46 -4.06 -8.09
CA LEU A 60 -2.79 -2.87 -7.55
C LEU A 60 -2.62 -2.97 -6.03
N TYR A 61 -3.69 -3.33 -5.33
CA TYR A 61 -3.66 -3.43 -3.88
C TYR A 61 -2.84 -4.63 -3.39
N ASP A 62 -2.94 -5.76 -4.07
CA ASP A 62 -2.13 -6.95 -3.76
C ASP A 62 -0.63 -6.67 -4.00
N THR A 63 -0.28 -5.95 -5.08
CA THR A 63 1.11 -5.53 -5.37
C THR A 63 1.66 -4.58 -4.31
N PHE A 64 0.84 -3.65 -3.83
CA PHE A 64 1.21 -2.74 -2.75
C PHE A 64 1.74 -3.49 -1.51
N TRP A 65 1.21 -4.64 -1.18
CA TRP A 65 1.69 -5.43 -0.03
C TRP A 65 3.11 -5.97 -0.22
N SER A 66 3.54 -6.22 -1.47
CA SER A 66 4.92 -6.59 -1.79
C SER A 66 5.86 -5.40 -1.89
N THR A 67 5.39 -4.27 -2.40
CA THR A 67 6.26 -3.14 -2.76
C THR A 67 6.33 -2.06 -1.69
N GLY A 68 5.29 -1.93 -0.87
CA GLY A 68 5.11 -0.80 0.04
C GLY A 68 4.82 0.53 -0.68
N ASP A 69 4.60 0.51 -2.01
CA ASP A 69 4.32 1.72 -2.79
C ASP A 69 2.93 2.28 -2.48
N GLU A 70 2.88 3.35 -1.70
CA GLU A 70 1.64 4.02 -1.34
C GLU A 70 0.83 4.51 -2.54
N ALA A 71 1.46 4.81 -3.68
CA ALA A 71 0.74 5.25 -4.88
C ALA A 71 -0.18 4.14 -5.40
N GLN A 72 0.26 2.88 -5.36
CA GLN A 72 -0.54 1.72 -5.74
C GLN A 72 -1.77 1.56 -4.83
N ALA A 73 -1.60 1.68 -3.50
CA ALA A 73 -2.73 1.63 -2.58
C ALA A 73 -3.71 2.78 -2.81
N ARG A 74 -3.24 4.01 -3.01
CA ARG A 74 -4.08 5.19 -3.29
C ARG A 74 -4.77 5.10 -4.65
N GLU A 75 -4.15 4.44 -5.62
CA GLU A 75 -4.79 4.16 -6.91
C GLU A 75 -5.85 3.07 -6.80
N ALA A 76 -5.63 2.03 -5.99
CA ALA A 76 -6.56 0.92 -5.80
C ALA A 76 -7.79 1.30 -4.94
N LEU A 77 -7.57 2.03 -3.85
CA LEU A 77 -8.58 2.29 -2.83
C LEU A 77 -9.43 3.53 -3.14
N ALA A 78 -10.72 3.46 -2.84
CA ALA A 78 -11.61 4.61 -2.89
C ALA A 78 -11.31 5.60 -1.76
N ALA A 79 -11.64 6.89 -1.95
CA ALA A 79 -11.44 7.92 -0.92
C ALA A 79 -12.23 7.62 0.37
N ASP A 80 -13.39 6.96 0.23
CA ASP A 80 -14.27 6.51 1.32
C ASP A 80 -14.05 5.03 1.69
N PHE A 81 -12.88 4.48 1.37
CA PHE A 81 -12.53 3.10 1.69
C PHE A 81 -12.80 2.77 3.16
N THR A 82 -13.43 1.61 3.38
CA THR A 82 -13.77 1.10 4.70
C THR A 82 -13.18 -0.29 4.91
N ASP A 83 -12.32 -0.44 5.91
CA ASP A 83 -11.90 -1.72 6.43
C ASP A 83 -13.02 -2.30 7.30
N ARG A 84 -13.56 -3.47 6.93
CA ARG A 84 -14.69 -4.14 7.59
C ARG A 84 -14.26 -5.11 8.69
N THR A 85 -12.97 -5.42 8.74
CA THR A 85 -12.36 -6.29 9.77
C THR A 85 -11.25 -5.56 10.53
N LEU A 86 -11.42 -4.25 10.70
CA LEU A 86 -10.42 -3.33 11.23
C LEU A 86 -9.76 -3.85 12.53
N PRO A 87 -8.45 -4.15 12.53
CA PRO A 87 -7.75 -4.55 13.74
C PRO A 87 -7.72 -3.44 14.79
N ALA A 88 -7.77 -3.84 16.07
CA ALA A 88 -7.73 -2.90 17.19
C ALA A 88 -6.51 -1.95 17.10
N GLY A 89 -6.75 -0.65 17.21
CA GLY A 89 -5.71 0.39 17.17
C GLY A 89 -5.27 0.82 15.77
N ARG A 90 -5.75 0.16 14.70
CA ARG A 90 -5.48 0.60 13.32
C ARG A 90 -6.43 1.75 12.93
N PRO A 91 -5.96 2.82 12.29
CA PRO A 91 -6.87 3.86 11.78
C PRO A 91 -7.76 3.32 10.66
N GLN A 92 -9.00 3.83 10.59
CA GLN A 92 -9.92 3.50 9.49
C GLN A 92 -9.51 4.22 8.20
N GLY A 93 -10.02 3.75 7.06
CA GLY A 93 -9.76 4.32 5.75
C GLY A 93 -8.37 3.98 5.21
N ILE A 94 -7.91 4.71 4.21
CA ILE A 94 -6.64 4.45 3.51
C ILE A 94 -5.43 4.49 4.47
N ALA A 95 -5.47 5.29 5.53
CA ALA A 95 -4.39 5.38 6.50
C ALA A 95 -4.09 4.05 7.20
N GLY A 96 -5.09 3.17 7.34
CA GLY A 96 -4.95 1.86 7.97
C GLY A 96 -3.96 0.94 7.25
N PRO A 97 -4.23 0.57 5.99
CA PRO A 97 -3.32 -0.28 5.24
C PRO A 97 -1.94 0.36 5.01
N LEU A 98 -1.85 1.69 4.82
CA LEU A 98 -0.55 2.36 4.70
C LEU A 98 0.30 2.17 5.96
N ALA A 99 -0.26 2.40 7.15
CA ALA A 99 0.45 2.20 8.41
C ALA A 99 0.82 0.72 8.63
N ALA A 100 -0.07 -0.20 8.26
CA ALA A 100 0.17 -1.64 8.38
C ALA A 100 1.33 -2.10 7.47
N SER A 101 1.32 -1.70 6.20
CA SER A 101 2.38 -2.02 5.25
C SER A 101 3.73 -1.47 5.69
N GLN A 102 3.79 -0.20 6.13
CA GLN A 102 5.02 0.36 6.69
C GLN A 102 5.55 -0.44 7.89
N GLY A 103 4.65 -0.91 8.77
CA GLY A 103 5.01 -1.77 9.90
C GLY A 103 5.56 -3.13 9.45
N PHE A 104 4.91 -3.71 8.45
CA PHE A 104 5.28 -5.01 7.90
C PHE A 104 6.65 -4.95 7.20
N HIS A 105 6.87 -3.97 6.31
CA HIS A 105 8.17 -3.77 5.64
C HIS A 105 9.30 -3.42 6.61
N ARG A 106 9.02 -2.76 7.74
CA ARG A 106 10.05 -2.58 8.79
C ARG A 106 10.46 -3.88 9.45
N ALA A 107 9.54 -4.83 9.58
CA ALA A 107 9.84 -6.15 10.16
C ALA A 107 10.46 -7.10 9.14
N VAL A 108 9.88 -7.14 7.94
CA VAL A 108 10.20 -8.06 6.84
C VAL A 108 10.51 -7.24 5.59
N PRO A 109 11.74 -6.69 5.43
CA PRO A 109 12.06 -5.76 4.33
C PRO A 109 11.98 -6.38 2.93
N ASP A 110 12.11 -7.70 2.83
CA ASP A 110 12.03 -8.49 1.61
C ASP A 110 10.67 -9.20 1.45
N VAL A 111 9.62 -8.68 2.09
CA VAL A 111 8.30 -9.28 1.99
C VAL A 111 7.82 -9.34 0.53
N HIS A 112 7.27 -10.49 0.18
CA HIS A 112 6.66 -10.75 -1.10
C HIS A 112 5.27 -11.34 -0.91
N ALA A 113 4.29 -10.89 -1.70
CA ALA A 113 2.92 -11.37 -1.70
C ALA A 113 2.60 -11.99 -3.08
N ASP A 114 2.45 -13.31 -3.11
CA ASP A 114 1.90 -14.02 -4.26
C ASP A 114 0.37 -14.06 -4.17
N VAL A 115 -0.31 -13.91 -5.30
CA VAL A 115 -1.76 -14.17 -5.40
C VAL A 115 -1.96 -15.61 -5.89
N GLU A 116 -2.22 -16.53 -4.97
CA GLU A 116 -2.44 -17.93 -5.29
C GLU A 116 -3.74 -18.13 -6.09
N GLN A 117 -4.78 -17.39 -5.68
CA GLN A 117 -6.09 -17.49 -6.33
C GLN A 117 -6.79 -16.13 -6.30
N MET A 118 -7.42 -15.76 -7.41
CA MET A 118 -8.30 -14.60 -7.52
C MET A 118 -9.66 -15.04 -8.11
N ILE A 119 -10.74 -14.68 -7.43
CA ILE A 119 -12.12 -14.97 -7.87
C ILE A 119 -12.86 -13.65 -8.02
N VAL A 120 -13.42 -13.39 -9.20
CA VAL A 120 -14.16 -12.18 -9.55
C VAL A 120 -15.63 -12.55 -9.81
N ALA A 121 -16.53 -12.03 -8.98
CA ALA A 121 -17.95 -12.32 -9.07
C ALA A 121 -18.82 -11.13 -8.62
N GLY A 122 -19.73 -10.68 -9.48
CA GLY A 122 -20.56 -9.51 -9.22
C GLY A 122 -19.72 -8.26 -8.96
N ASP A 123 -19.87 -7.64 -7.78
CA ASP A 123 -19.05 -6.50 -7.35
C ASP A 123 -17.94 -6.91 -6.36
N ARG A 124 -17.57 -8.20 -6.33
CA ARG A 124 -16.58 -8.75 -5.40
C ARG A 124 -15.39 -9.33 -6.11
N VAL A 125 -14.22 -9.11 -5.50
CA VAL A 125 -13.00 -9.86 -5.80
C VAL A 125 -12.52 -10.49 -4.51
N VAL A 126 -12.26 -11.81 -4.56
CA VAL A 126 -11.62 -12.55 -3.47
C VAL A 126 -10.19 -12.84 -3.91
N THR A 127 -9.20 -12.48 -3.08
CA THR A 127 -7.80 -12.85 -3.30
C THR A 127 -7.32 -13.72 -2.14
N HIS A 128 -6.70 -14.85 -2.48
CA HIS A 128 -5.98 -15.69 -1.53
C HIS A 128 -4.49 -15.44 -1.72
N LEU A 129 -3.85 -14.91 -0.69
CA LEU A 129 -2.49 -14.42 -0.72
C LEU A 129 -1.56 -15.36 0.04
N HIS A 130 -0.33 -15.49 -0.44
CA HIS A 130 0.76 -16.17 0.23
C HIS A 130 1.90 -15.17 0.44
N PHE A 131 2.18 -14.87 1.70
CA PHE A 131 3.26 -13.96 2.10
C PHE A 131 4.51 -14.73 2.47
N THR A 132 5.64 -14.31 1.89
CA THR A 132 6.97 -14.87 2.19
C THR A 132 7.98 -13.76 2.45
N GLY A 133 9.09 -14.08 3.14
CA GLY A 133 10.18 -13.15 3.41
C GLY A 133 11.01 -13.58 4.61
N HIS A 134 11.83 -12.64 5.14
CA HIS A 134 12.68 -12.90 6.28
C HIS A 134 12.55 -11.80 7.33
N PHE A 135 12.27 -12.19 8.57
CA PHE A 135 12.23 -11.27 9.69
C PHE A 135 13.64 -10.85 10.06
N THR A 136 14.10 -9.73 9.49
CA THR A 136 15.43 -9.15 9.76
C THR A 136 15.34 -7.79 10.46
N GLY A 137 14.19 -7.15 10.40
CA GLY A 137 13.92 -5.87 11.02
C GLY A 137 13.41 -5.98 12.47
N THR A 138 12.49 -5.10 12.86
CA THR A 138 11.94 -5.07 14.22
C THR A 138 10.42 -5.10 14.20
N PHE A 139 9.82 -5.94 15.06
CA PHE A 139 8.37 -6.03 15.26
C PHE A 139 8.05 -6.07 16.76
N ASN A 140 7.22 -5.12 17.24
CA ASN A 140 6.81 -5.02 18.66
C ASN A 140 7.99 -5.13 19.65
N GLY A 141 9.13 -4.50 19.32
CA GLY A 141 10.35 -4.52 20.16
C GLY A 141 11.19 -5.80 20.03
N VAL A 142 10.76 -6.79 19.25
CA VAL A 142 11.54 -8.00 18.94
C VAL A 142 12.39 -7.74 17.71
N GLN A 143 13.70 -7.99 17.82
CA GLN A 143 14.64 -7.89 16.70
C GLN A 143 14.66 -9.21 15.94
N GLY A 144 14.46 -9.12 14.62
CA GLY A 144 14.58 -10.25 13.70
C GLY A 144 16.01 -10.76 13.56
N LYS A 145 16.14 -12.05 13.32
CA LYS A 145 17.42 -12.78 13.14
C LYS A 145 17.43 -13.57 11.83
N GLY A 146 16.60 -13.21 10.87
CA GLY A 146 16.45 -13.92 9.61
C GLY A 146 15.49 -15.11 9.66
N GLN A 147 14.56 -15.13 10.62
CA GLN A 147 13.53 -16.15 10.66
C GLN A 147 12.69 -16.09 9.38
N VAL A 148 12.38 -17.25 8.82
CA VAL A 148 11.49 -17.35 7.66
C VAL A 148 10.09 -16.91 8.05
N VAL A 149 9.50 -16.05 7.23
CA VAL A 149 8.09 -15.65 7.25
C VAL A 149 7.42 -16.33 6.09
N ASP A 150 6.35 -17.08 6.37
CA ASP A 150 5.59 -17.89 5.42
C ASP A 150 4.18 -18.09 5.98
N PHE A 151 3.21 -17.28 5.53
CA PHE A 151 1.83 -17.35 6.00
C PHE A 151 0.85 -16.91 4.91
N ILE A 152 -0.43 -17.20 5.13
CA ILE A 152 -1.50 -16.91 4.17
C ILE A 152 -2.43 -15.80 4.68
N ALA A 153 -3.08 -15.14 3.73
CA ALA A 153 -4.19 -14.25 3.99
C ALA A 153 -5.29 -14.42 2.93
N THR A 154 -6.48 -13.98 3.26
CA THR A 154 -7.59 -13.93 2.31
C THR A 154 -8.32 -12.62 2.48
N ASP A 155 -8.47 -11.90 1.38
CA ASP A 155 -9.18 -10.64 1.30
C ASP A 155 -10.43 -10.79 0.43
N ILE A 156 -11.50 -10.09 0.82
CA ILE A 156 -12.72 -9.93 0.02
C ILE A 156 -12.90 -8.44 -0.21
N TYR A 157 -12.68 -8.01 -1.44
CA TYR A 157 -12.88 -6.62 -1.85
C TYR A 157 -14.29 -6.39 -2.39
N ARG A 158 -14.89 -5.25 -2.07
CA ARG A 158 -15.99 -4.70 -2.87
C ARG A 158 -15.42 -3.66 -3.81
N ILE A 159 -15.75 -3.78 -5.10
CA ILE A 159 -15.28 -2.86 -6.13
C ILE A 159 -16.45 -2.02 -6.66
N ARG A 160 -16.28 -0.70 -6.68
CA ARG A 160 -17.16 0.26 -7.35
C ARG A 160 -16.32 1.23 -8.16
N ASP A 161 -16.72 1.50 -9.39
CA ASP A 161 -16.05 2.44 -10.30
C ASP A 161 -14.54 2.20 -10.40
N GLY A 162 -14.13 0.90 -10.43
CA GLY A 162 -12.73 0.49 -10.53
C GLY A 162 -11.90 0.74 -9.26
N LYS A 163 -12.54 0.99 -8.11
CA LYS A 163 -11.90 1.22 -6.81
C LYS A 163 -12.41 0.24 -5.76
N ILE A 164 -11.54 -0.16 -4.84
CA ILE A 164 -11.92 -0.93 -3.65
C ILE A 164 -12.58 0.02 -2.65
N THR A 165 -13.86 -0.19 -2.37
CA THR A 165 -14.60 0.60 -1.38
C THR A 165 -14.64 -0.06 -0.01
N ASP A 166 -14.58 -1.38 0.03
CA ASP A 166 -14.62 -2.16 1.27
C ASP A 166 -13.64 -3.35 1.17
N ASN A 167 -13.02 -3.68 2.29
CA ASN A 167 -12.24 -4.91 2.46
C ASN A 167 -12.66 -5.66 3.72
N TRP A 168 -12.89 -6.96 3.60
CA TRP A 168 -12.92 -7.95 4.67
C TRP A 168 -11.70 -8.81 4.50
N HIS A 169 -10.84 -8.87 5.52
CA HIS A 169 -9.58 -9.60 5.42
C HIS A 169 -9.36 -10.49 6.65
N LEU A 170 -8.65 -11.57 6.43
CA LEU A 170 -8.22 -12.50 7.47
C LEU A 170 -6.82 -13.00 7.13
N GLU A 171 -5.88 -12.72 8.00
CA GLU A 171 -4.51 -13.22 7.93
C GLU A 171 -4.29 -14.35 8.95
N ASP A 172 -3.45 -15.32 8.64
CA ASP A 172 -2.95 -16.27 9.62
C ASP A 172 -1.93 -15.60 10.56
N ASN A 173 -2.44 -14.66 11.36
CA ASN A 173 -1.64 -13.91 12.32
C ASN A 173 -0.99 -14.79 13.38
N LEU A 174 -1.58 -15.94 13.73
CA LEU A 174 -0.97 -16.85 14.70
C LEU A 174 0.34 -17.41 14.15
N THR A 175 0.31 -17.98 12.93
CA THR A 175 1.50 -18.49 12.26
C THR A 175 2.56 -17.39 12.12
N PHE A 176 2.17 -16.19 11.64
CA PHE A 176 3.09 -15.06 11.51
C PHE A 176 3.77 -14.72 12.84
N LEU A 177 3.03 -14.52 13.92
CA LEU A 177 3.59 -14.16 15.24
C LEU A 177 4.46 -15.27 15.84
N GLN A 178 4.13 -16.54 15.59
CA GLN A 178 4.96 -17.67 16.00
C GLN A 178 6.29 -17.73 15.24
N GLN A 179 6.27 -17.43 13.94
CA GLN A 179 7.46 -17.36 13.12
C GLN A 179 8.41 -16.24 13.56
N LEU A 180 7.84 -15.09 13.95
CA LEU A 180 8.60 -13.98 14.50
C LEU A 180 9.13 -14.26 15.93
N GLY A 181 8.62 -15.28 16.61
CA GLY A 181 8.96 -15.58 18.00
C GLY A 181 8.31 -14.63 19.02
N VAL A 182 7.26 -13.94 18.63
CA VAL A 182 6.47 -13.04 19.50
C VAL A 182 5.49 -13.85 20.37
N VAL A 183 5.01 -14.96 19.83
CA VAL A 183 4.11 -15.92 20.52
C VAL A 183 4.77 -17.30 20.50
N ALA A 184 4.63 -18.05 21.59
CA ALA A 184 5.13 -19.43 21.67
C ALA A 184 4.42 -20.35 20.65
N ARG A 185 5.15 -21.33 20.14
CA ARG A 185 4.60 -22.40 19.30
C ARG A 185 3.85 -23.41 20.13
#